data_057b75d98925b1bbb8102aea24f5cc9a
#
_entry.id   057b75d98925b1bbb8102aea24f5cc9a
#
_cell.length_a   1.000
_cell.length_b   1.000
_cell.length_c   1.000
_cell.angle_alpha   90.00
_cell.angle_beta   90.00
_cell.angle_gamma   90.00
#
_symmetry.space_group_name_H-M   'P 1'
#
loop_
_entity.id
_entity.type
_entity.pdbx_description
1 polymer ?
#
loop_
_entity_poly.entity_id
_entity_poly.type
_entity_poly.pdbx_seq_one_letter_code
_entity_poly.pdbx_strand_id
1 'polypeptide(L)'
;MFKFAIKNMAIKKVKIVLIVISIVISACVALLAYNISEQVDDGFKSMAAYYDIIIGPAGSSTQLAMNTMFFTDKPLGTIPYEYVEDLRADMRINLVVPFTMGDSYNGAKIVGTEPIFLDGKEFDEGEMFGEKFECVIGSAVAKKYGLSIGSELITSHGLAEGGHAHEATPLRVVGILKETSTSYDNVIFTSVETVWATHGHGEGEHHEEDREICAILVKSKSFNHYSSLKEEYGADSGLLVINPSEVLREILENVDVSSKIVYALCVIILIMNVFIISVITLLNMYDSKKEIALMRLIGIGMGKINLLYVLQNAIIGLVSTLLAFAVSRLCLILMREYVASMGIVLSAERLYPLELAIMALIFLISVIPTVICTLNMSRKDGISE
;
A
#
# COMPACT_ATOMS: atom_id res chain seq x y z
N MET A 1 11.02 -43.69 6.42
CA MET A 1 10.20 -42.80 7.23
C MET A 1 9.45 -41.78 6.39
N PHE A 2 10.13 -40.93 5.59
CA PHE A 2 9.49 -39.91 4.75
C PHE A 2 8.44 -40.43 3.79
N LYS A 3 8.75 -41.48 2.96
CA LYS A 3 7.76 -42.11 2.06
C LYS A 3 6.54 -42.69 2.78
N PHE A 4 6.73 -43.18 4.00
CA PHE A 4 5.66 -43.70 4.84
C PHE A 4 4.79 -42.57 5.39
N ALA A 5 5.39 -41.47 5.80
CA ALA A 5 4.68 -40.26 6.23
C ALA A 5 3.73 -39.76 5.12
N ILE A 6 4.23 -39.61 3.89
CA ILE A 6 3.43 -39.15 2.75
C ILE A 6 2.29 -40.12 2.45
N LYS A 7 2.54 -41.43 2.46
CA LYS A 7 1.51 -42.43 2.18
C LYS A 7 0.41 -42.45 3.24
N ASN A 8 0.77 -42.26 4.52
CA ASN A 8 -0.19 -42.15 5.62
C ASN A 8 -1.00 -40.86 5.53
N MET A 9 -0.36 -39.75 5.12
CA MET A 9 -1.06 -38.48 4.83
C MET A 9 -2.10 -38.65 3.72
N ALA A 10 -1.77 -39.38 2.64
CA ALA A 10 -2.69 -39.60 1.53
C ALA A 10 -3.97 -40.37 1.93
N ILE A 11 -3.90 -41.23 2.94
CA ILE A 11 -5.06 -41.94 3.49
C ILE A 11 -5.98 -40.98 4.26
N LYS A 12 -5.41 -40.02 4.99
CA LYS A 12 -6.13 -39.03 5.84
C LYS A 12 -6.35 -37.67 5.13
N LYS A 13 -6.41 -37.67 3.79
CA LYS A 13 -6.42 -36.48 2.94
C LYS A 13 -7.43 -35.39 3.34
N VAL A 14 -8.67 -35.76 3.69
CA VAL A 14 -9.70 -34.78 4.05
C VAL A 14 -9.32 -34.01 5.33
N LYS A 15 -8.85 -34.72 6.37
CA LYS A 15 -8.41 -34.07 7.62
C LYS A 15 -7.22 -33.13 7.37
N ILE A 16 -6.26 -33.56 6.56
CA ILE A 16 -5.07 -32.76 6.23
C ILE A 16 -5.43 -31.53 5.43
N VAL A 17 -6.30 -31.64 4.44
CA VAL A 17 -6.78 -30.49 3.65
C VAL A 17 -7.45 -29.45 4.55
N LEU A 18 -8.28 -29.87 5.50
CA LEU A 18 -8.93 -28.96 6.45
C LEU A 18 -7.90 -28.24 7.35
N ILE A 19 -6.86 -28.93 7.83
CA ILE A 19 -5.77 -28.34 8.60
C ILE A 19 -5.01 -27.30 7.75
N VAL A 20 -4.64 -27.69 6.52
CA VAL A 20 -3.92 -26.80 5.59
C VAL A 20 -4.74 -25.54 5.32
N ILE A 21 -6.03 -25.68 5.00
CA ILE A 21 -6.91 -24.54 4.74
C ILE A 21 -6.98 -23.61 5.97
N SER A 22 -7.16 -24.17 7.17
CA SER A 22 -7.22 -23.38 8.40
C SER A 22 -5.94 -22.57 8.64
N ILE A 23 -4.77 -23.20 8.47
CA ILE A 23 -3.47 -22.53 8.63
C ILE A 23 -3.29 -21.49 7.52
N VAL A 24 -3.63 -21.81 6.27
CA VAL A 24 -3.47 -20.89 5.13
C VAL A 24 -4.31 -19.64 5.31
N ILE A 25 -5.57 -19.77 5.70
CA ILE A 25 -6.45 -18.60 5.88
C ILE A 25 -5.90 -17.68 6.96
N SER A 26 -5.56 -18.19 8.14
CA SER A 26 -5.10 -17.36 9.23
C SER A 26 -3.71 -16.78 9.00
N ALA A 27 -2.81 -17.53 8.41
CA ALA A 27 -1.49 -17.05 8.05
C ALA A 27 -1.56 -15.99 6.94
N CYS A 28 -2.44 -16.18 5.95
CA CYS A 28 -2.68 -15.20 4.88
C CYS A 28 -3.19 -13.87 5.46
N VAL A 29 -4.17 -13.90 6.37
CA VAL A 29 -4.68 -12.68 7.02
C VAL A 29 -3.59 -11.95 7.78
N ALA A 30 -2.75 -12.66 8.55
CA ALA A 30 -1.67 -12.05 9.30
C ALA A 30 -0.59 -11.43 8.39
N LEU A 31 -0.21 -12.13 7.31
CA LEU A 31 0.75 -11.63 6.33
C LEU A 31 0.21 -10.42 5.56
N LEU A 32 -1.07 -10.44 5.16
CA LEU A 32 -1.72 -9.33 4.48
C LEU A 32 -1.81 -8.10 5.37
N ALA A 33 -2.28 -8.26 6.62
CA ALA A 33 -2.42 -7.16 7.56
C ALA A 33 -1.07 -6.46 7.80
N TYR A 34 -0.02 -7.25 8.00
CA TYR A 34 1.33 -6.72 8.17
C TYR A 34 1.83 -6.00 6.92
N ASN A 35 1.73 -6.63 5.74
CA ASN A 35 2.19 -6.04 4.49
C ASN A 35 1.49 -4.73 4.14
N ILE A 36 0.16 -4.70 4.25
CA ILE A 36 -0.61 -3.49 3.97
C ILE A 36 -0.21 -2.37 4.95
N SER A 37 -0.08 -2.68 6.25
CA SER A 37 0.30 -1.69 7.26
C SER A 37 1.67 -1.07 6.98
N GLU A 38 2.68 -1.88 6.65
CA GLU A 38 4.03 -1.39 6.35
C GLU A 38 4.06 -0.56 5.05
N GLN A 39 3.37 -1.03 4.01
CA GLN A 39 3.36 -0.31 2.73
C GLN A 39 2.59 1.01 2.82
N VAL A 40 1.54 1.07 3.63
CA VAL A 40 0.83 2.32 3.93
C VAL A 40 1.76 3.28 4.66
N ASP A 41 2.43 2.83 5.72
CA ASP A 41 3.35 3.65 6.51
C ASP A 41 4.53 4.17 5.68
N ASP A 42 5.15 3.30 4.86
CA ASP A 42 6.22 3.68 3.93
C ASP A 42 5.74 4.69 2.89
N GLY A 43 4.55 4.49 2.33
CA GLY A 43 3.94 5.39 1.36
C GLY A 43 3.74 6.79 1.95
N PHE A 44 3.16 6.87 3.14
CA PHE A 44 2.95 8.14 3.83
C PHE A 44 4.26 8.85 4.16
N LYS A 45 5.26 8.14 4.70
CA LYS A 45 6.57 8.72 5.04
C LYS A 45 7.32 9.24 3.82
N SER A 46 7.26 8.54 2.69
CA SER A 46 7.96 8.95 1.47
C SER A 46 7.41 10.25 0.86
N MET A 47 6.12 10.53 1.05
CA MET A 47 5.45 11.70 0.49
C MET A 47 5.64 12.95 1.37
N ALA A 48 5.78 12.78 2.69
CA ALA A 48 5.86 13.88 3.66
C ALA A 48 7.17 14.68 3.64
N ALA A 49 8.22 14.15 3.02
CA ALA A 49 9.59 14.64 3.27
C ALA A 49 10.03 15.83 2.41
N TYR A 50 9.29 16.20 1.36
CA TYR A 50 9.81 17.17 0.38
C TYR A 50 9.36 18.60 0.61
N TYR A 51 8.08 18.85 0.97
CA TYR A 51 7.52 20.17 1.21
C TYR A 51 7.20 20.38 2.68
N ASP A 52 7.54 21.57 3.20
CA ASP A 52 7.33 21.91 4.62
C ASP A 52 5.96 22.51 4.86
N ILE A 53 5.40 23.16 3.83
CA ILE A 53 4.17 23.94 3.91
C ILE A 53 3.33 23.68 2.66
N ILE A 54 2.02 23.57 2.86
CA ILE A 54 1.03 23.60 1.79
C ILE A 54 0.03 24.71 2.10
N ILE A 55 -0.22 25.56 1.11
CA ILE A 55 -1.18 26.66 1.17
C ILE A 55 -2.31 26.37 0.19
N GLY A 56 -3.54 26.53 0.62
CA GLY A 56 -4.71 26.29 -0.21
C GLY A 56 -5.93 27.06 0.29
N PRO A 57 -7.11 26.88 -0.34
CA PRO A 57 -8.34 27.51 0.10
C PRO A 57 -8.77 27.00 1.49
N ALA A 58 -9.55 27.80 2.19
CA ALA A 58 -10.07 27.44 3.51
C ALA A 58 -10.86 26.14 3.48
N GLY A 59 -10.61 25.28 4.47
CA GLY A 59 -11.30 23.99 4.56
C GLY A 59 -10.60 22.96 5.44
N SER A 60 -10.62 21.71 5.06
CA SER A 60 -10.03 20.60 5.81
C SER A 60 -8.54 20.44 5.52
N SER A 61 -7.71 20.50 6.57
CA SER A 61 -6.26 20.23 6.47
C SER A 61 -5.96 18.86 5.90
N THR A 62 -6.72 17.85 6.33
CA THR A 62 -6.59 16.48 5.84
C THR A 62 -6.91 16.39 4.36
N GLN A 63 -8.00 17.02 3.91
CA GLN A 63 -8.38 17.01 2.49
C GLN A 63 -7.34 17.71 1.63
N LEU A 64 -6.82 18.87 2.07
CA LEU A 64 -5.76 19.58 1.36
C LEU A 64 -4.49 18.72 1.23
N ALA A 65 -4.05 18.08 2.32
CA ALA A 65 -2.90 17.19 2.31
C ALA A 65 -3.12 15.95 1.42
N MET A 66 -4.30 15.31 1.52
CA MET A 66 -4.63 14.12 0.72
C MET A 66 -4.72 14.46 -0.78
N ASN A 67 -5.26 15.64 -1.13
CA ASN A 67 -5.35 16.09 -2.51
C ASN A 67 -3.98 16.37 -3.12
N THR A 68 -3.13 17.11 -2.43
CA THR A 68 -1.85 17.58 -2.97
C THR A 68 -0.73 16.53 -2.93
N MET A 69 -0.72 15.67 -1.91
CA MET A 69 0.36 14.70 -1.72
C MET A 69 0.03 13.33 -2.26
N PHE A 70 -1.23 12.90 -2.14
CA PHE A 70 -1.67 11.56 -2.57
C PHE A 70 -2.52 11.60 -3.83
N PHE A 71 -2.80 12.79 -4.35
CA PHE A 71 -3.66 13.00 -5.51
C PHE A 71 -5.02 12.32 -5.34
N THR A 72 -5.47 12.19 -4.09
CA THR A 72 -6.78 11.64 -3.74
C THR A 72 -7.73 12.78 -3.39
N ASP A 73 -9.02 12.45 -3.30
CA ASP A 73 -10.05 13.43 -2.97
C ASP A 73 -10.21 14.53 -4.04
N LYS A 74 -11.17 15.43 -3.84
CA LYS A 74 -11.39 16.59 -4.70
C LYS A 74 -10.66 17.79 -4.12
N PRO A 75 -10.20 18.73 -4.96
CA PRO A 75 -9.72 20.01 -4.48
C PRO A 75 -10.74 20.70 -3.58
N LEU A 76 -10.28 21.46 -2.58
CA LEU A 76 -11.14 22.25 -1.70
C LEU A 76 -11.78 23.45 -2.42
N GLY A 77 -11.16 23.90 -3.48
CA GLY A 77 -11.48 25.07 -4.26
C GLY A 77 -10.22 25.61 -4.93
N THR A 78 -10.22 26.87 -5.30
CA THR A 78 -9.12 27.54 -5.94
C THR A 78 -8.68 28.78 -5.19
N ILE A 79 -7.45 29.22 -5.41
CA ILE A 79 -6.85 30.46 -4.91
C ILE A 79 -6.16 31.18 -6.06
N PRO A 80 -6.07 32.53 -6.04
CA PRO A 80 -5.38 33.31 -7.06
C PRO A 80 -3.91 32.92 -7.21
N TYR A 81 -3.44 32.89 -8.45
CA TYR A 81 -2.05 32.57 -8.75
C TYR A 81 -1.06 33.63 -8.27
N GLU A 82 -1.52 34.86 -8.02
CA GLU A 82 -0.69 35.96 -7.49
C GLU A 82 0.03 35.60 -6.20
N TYR A 83 -0.57 34.77 -5.35
CA TYR A 83 0.10 34.25 -4.16
C TYR A 83 1.37 33.44 -4.44
N VAL A 84 1.50 32.86 -5.61
CA VAL A 84 2.73 32.15 -6.03
C VAL A 84 3.86 33.14 -6.23
N GLU A 85 3.56 34.30 -6.84
CA GLU A 85 4.55 35.35 -7.09
C GLU A 85 4.99 36.02 -5.80
N ASP A 86 4.05 36.31 -4.91
CA ASP A 86 4.32 36.86 -3.57
C ASP A 86 5.22 35.92 -2.76
N LEU A 87 4.89 34.63 -2.74
CA LEU A 87 5.68 33.62 -2.03
C LEU A 87 7.08 33.44 -2.65
N ARG A 88 7.22 33.57 -3.96
CA ARG A 88 8.53 33.54 -4.64
C ARG A 88 9.43 34.71 -4.30
N ALA A 89 8.83 35.88 -4.02
CA ALA A 89 9.54 37.06 -3.59
C ALA A 89 9.98 37.01 -2.11
N ASP A 90 9.43 36.11 -1.31
CA ASP A 90 9.72 35.97 0.11
C ASP A 90 11.09 35.32 0.36
N MET A 91 11.97 36.07 1.05
CA MET A 91 13.33 35.58 1.36
C MET A 91 13.37 34.37 2.30
N ARG A 92 12.29 34.04 3.01
CA ARG A 92 12.17 32.89 3.92
C ARG A 92 11.98 31.59 3.15
N ILE A 93 11.60 31.67 1.89
CA ILE A 93 11.19 30.54 1.05
C ILE A 93 12.34 30.14 0.11
N ASN A 94 12.50 28.85 -0.10
CA ASN A 94 13.48 28.26 -1.02
C ASN A 94 12.84 27.82 -2.33
N LEU A 95 11.64 27.25 -2.26
CA LEU A 95 10.94 26.71 -3.43
C LEU A 95 9.42 26.92 -3.29
N VAL A 96 8.80 27.35 -4.37
CA VAL A 96 7.35 27.50 -4.49
C VAL A 96 6.89 26.76 -5.74
N VAL A 97 5.95 25.86 -5.59
CA VAL A 97 5.41 25.04 -6.69
C VAL A 97 3.90 25.14 -6.71
N PRO A 98 3.30 25.68 -7.78
CA PRO A 98 1.86 25.72 -7.96
C PRO A 98 1.33 24.31 -8.23
N PHE A 99 0.10 24.06 -7.78
CA PHE A 99 -0.58 22.78 -7.95
C PHE A 99 -2.04 23.04 -8.32
N THR A 100 -2.49 22.42 -9.42
CA THR A 100 -3.90 22.39 -9.79
C THR A 100 -4.32 20.99 -10.20
N MET A 101 -5.58 20.63 -9.95
CA MET A 101 -6.14 19.33 -10.27
C MET A 101 -7.65 19.47 -10.47
N GLY A 102 -8.19 19.02 -11.59
CA GLY A 102 -9.63 19.14 -11.88
C GLY A 102 -10.09 18.20 -12.98
N ASP A 103 -9.17 17.74 -13.81
CA ASP A 103 -9.43 16.89 -14.96
C ASP A 103 -8.94 15.46 -14.75
N SER A 104 -9.40 14.59 -15.63
CA SER A 104 -8.99 13.19 -15.66
C SER A 104 -8.93 12.62 -17.07
N TYR A 105 -8.19 11.54 -17.23
CA TYR A 105 -8.20 10.69 -18.41
C TYR A 105 -8.60 9.27 -17.98
N ASN A 106 -9.81 8.84 -18.38
CA ASN A 106 -10.35 7.52 -18.00
C ASN A 106 -10.25 7.22 -16.49
N GLY A 107 -10.40 8.25 -15.63
CA GLY A 107 -10.26 8.15 -14.17
C GLY A 107 -8.84 8.33 -13.63
N ALA A 108 -7.80 8.36 -14.48
CA ALA A 108 -6.47 8.82 -14.08
C ALA A 108 -6.47 10.34 -13.92
N LYS A 109 -6.04 10.83 -12.78
CA LYS A 109 -6.08 12.26 -12.46
C LYS A 109 -4.99 13.03 -13.19
N ILE A 110 -5.32 14.26 -13.59
CA ILE A 110 -4.40 15.18 -14.22
C ILE A 110 -4.03 16.25 -13.22
N VAL A 111 -2.72 16.43 -13.03
CA VAL A 111 -2.13 17.44 -12.16
C VAL A 111 -1.37 18.44 -13.02
N GLY A 112 -1.80 19.69 -12.95
CA GLY A 112 -1.07 20.84 -13.51
C GLY A 112 -0.08 21.37 -12.46
N THR A 113 1.19 21.41 -12.82
CA THR A 113 2.27 21.84 -11.93
C THR A 113 3.48 22.33 -12.72
N GLU A 114 4.59 22.56 -12.08
CA GLU A 114 5.85 22.89 -12.74
C GLU A 114 6.79 21.68 -12.80
N PRO A 115 7.72 21.63 -13.78
CA PRO A 115 8.67 20.51 -13.93
C PRO A 115 9.45 20.16 -12.65
N ILE A 116 9.75 21.16 -11.83
CA ILE A 116 10.48 21.00 -10.57
C ILE A 116 9.72 20.14 -9.53
N PHE A 117 8.40 19.95 -9.70
CA PHE A 117 7.60 19.06 -8.87
C PHE A 117 8.02 17.59 -9.02
N LEU A 118 8.53 17.24 -10.19
CA LEU A 118 9.03 15.90 -10.50
C LEU A 118 10.55 15.79 -10.39
N ASP A 119 11.23 16.80 -9.83
CA ASP A 119 12.68 16.77 -9.66
C ASP A 119 13.11 15.55 -8.82
N GLY A 120 14.20 14.89 -9.26
CA GLY A 120 14.70 13.65 -8.66
C GLY A 120 13.88 12.38 -9.01
N LYS A 121 12.85 12.46 -9.86
CA LYS A 121 12.17 11.27 -10.39
C LYS A 121 12.90 10.76 -11.63
N GLU A 122 13.04 9.44 -11.71
CA GLU A 122 13.64 8.80 -12.89
C GLU A 122 12.57 8.52 -13.94
N PHE A 123 12.95 8.62 -15.21
CA PHE A 123 12.13 8.25 -16.35
C PHE A 123 12.46 6.84 -16.81
N ASP A 124 11.43 6.08 -17.19
CA ASP A 124 11.59 4.81 -17.90
C ASP A 124 11.78 5.07 -19.40
N GLU A 125 10.99 6.01 -19.94
CA GLU A 125 11.08 6.47 -21.33
C GLU A 125 10.82 7.97 -21.43
N GLY A 126 11.40 8.64 -22.41
CA GLY A 126 11.15 10.05 -22.75
C GLY A 126 11.81 11.04 -21.80
N GLU A 127 11.21 12.21 -21.68
CA GLU A 127 11.75 13.35 -20.94
C GLU A 127 10.64 14.17 -20.22
N MET A 128 11.05 15.21 -19.50
CA MET A 128 10.15 16.11 -18.81
C MET A 128 9.35 16.95 -19.82
N PHE A 129 8.08 17.26 -19.49
CA PHE A 129 7.27 18.20 -20.26
C PHE A 129 7.89 19.62 -20.23
N GLY A 130 7.85 20.29 -21.36
CA GLY A 130 8.39 21.65 -21.51
C GLY A 130 7.45 22.60 -22.25
N GLU A 131 6.66 22.06 -23.15
CA GLU A 131 5.71 22.84 -23.96
C GLU A 131 4.26 22.65 -23.48
N LYS A 132 3.37 23.58 -23.88
CA LYS A 132 1.93 23.41 -23.61
C LYS A 132 1.40 22.13 -24.25
N PHE A 133 0.46 21.49 -23.57
CA PHE A 133 -0.15 20.22 -23.96
C PHE A 133 0.78 19.01 -23.98
N GLU A 134 1.99 19.14 -23.45
CA GLU A 134 2.82 17.99 -23.13
C GLU A 134 2.50 17.45 -21.74
N CYS A 135 2.63 16.14 -21.58
CA CYS A 135 2.44 15.49 -20.28
C CYS A 135 3.44 14.36 -20.04
N VAL A 136 3.72 14.15 -18.76
CA VAL A 136 4.45 13.01 -18.23
C VAL A 136 3.44 12.13 -17.49
N ILE A 137 3.47 10.83 -17.74
CA ILE A 137 2.55 9.88 -17.11
C ILE A 137 3.26 8.94 -16.15
N GLY A 138 2.56 8.59 -15.08
CA GLY A 138 3.03 7.58 -14.14
C GLY A 138 3.06 6.18 -14.74
N SER A 139 3.93 5.32 -14.23
CA SER A 139 4.15 3.95 -14.75
C SER A 139 2.89 3.09 -14.75
N ALA A 140 2.01 3.24 -13.75
CA ALA A 140 0.77 2.48 -13.67
C ALA A 140 -0.27 2.97 -14.69
N VAL A 141 -0.31 4.30 -14.98
CA VAL A 141 -1.13 4.87 -16.04
C VAL A 141 -0.71 4.31 -17.39
N ALA A 142 0.60 4.33 -17.69
CA ALA A 142 1.14 3.79 -18.93
C ALA A 142 0.76 2.32 -19.13
N LYS A 143 0.96 1.49 -18.11
CA LYS A 143 0.64 0.05 -18.13
C LYS A 143 -0.86 -0.21 -18.27
N LYS A 144 -1.70 0.52 -17.51
CA LYS A 144 -3.16 0.29 -17.45
C LYS A 144 -3.85 0.61 -18.77
N TYR A 145 -3.44 1.69 -19.42
CA TYR A 145 -4.09 2.17 -20.64
C TYR A 145 -3.30 1.87 -21.92
N GLY A 146 -2.15 1.19 -21.82
CA GLY A 146 -1.31 0.85 -22.97
C GLY A 146 -0.72 2.06 -23.68
N LEU A 147 -0.36 3.11 -22.92
CA LEU A 147 0.15 4.37 -23.45
C LEU A 147 1.67 4.32 -23.62
N SER A 148 2.16 5.00 -24.65
CA SER A 148 3.58 5.15 -24.97
C SER A 148 3.90 6.60 -25.32
N ILE A 149 5.17 6.92 -25.46
CA ILE A 149 5.61 8.24 -25.93
C ILE A 149 4.94 8.57 -27.26
N GLY A 150 4.40 9.80 -27.37
CA GLY A 150 3.64 10.27 -28.52
C GLY A 150 2.14 9.95 -28.50
N SER A 151 1.64 9.18 -27.53
CA SER A 151 0.20 8.96 -27.34
C SER A 151 -0.53 10.28 -27.06
N GLU A 152 -1.72 10.45 -27.63
CA GLU A 152 -2.60 11.60 -27.38
C GLU A 152 -3.71 11.23 -26.40
N LEU A 153 -3.93 12.07 -25.40
CA LEU A 153 -4.91 11.87 -24.33
C LEU A 153 -6.00 12.93 -24.44
N ILE A 154 -7.22 12.48 -24.70
CA ILE A 154 -8.40 13.37 -24.64
C ILE A 154 -8.88 13.39 -23.19
N THR A 155 -8.73 14.53 -22.54
CA THR A 155 -9.06 14.72 -21.12
C THR A 155 -10.54 15.06 -20.96
N SER A 156 -11.07 14.87 -19.78
CA SER A 156 -12.45 15.21 -19.43
C SER A 156 -12.53 15.94 -18.10
N HIS A 157 -13.51 16.86 -18.01
CA HIS A 157 -13.83 17.53 -16.76
C HIS A 157 -14.24 16.55 -15.67
N GLY A 158 -13.70 16.74 -14.46
CA GLY A 158 -14.04 15.99 -13.29
C GLY A 158 -13.18 14.74 -13.09
N LEU A 159 -13.25 14.19 -11.90
CA LEU A 159 -12.42 13.04 -11.46
C LEU A 159 -13.13 11.70 -11.67
N ALA A 160 -14.33 11.71 -12.28
CA ALA A 160 -15.13 10.51 -12.56
C ALA A 160 -15.38 10.36 -14.07
N GLU A 161 -15.60 9.14 -14.52
CA GLU A 161 -15.96 8.86 -15.91
C GLU A 161 -17.28 9.56 -16.30
N GLY A 162 -17.30 10.22 -17.46
CA GLY A 162 -18.53 10.83 -18.02
C GLY A 162 -18.60 12.36 -17.99
N GLY A 163 -17.50 13.05 -17.69
CA GLY A 163 -17.39 14.51 -17.86
C GLY A 163 -17.35 14.97 -19.32
N HIS A 164 -17.44 16.30 -19.55
CA HIS A 164 -17.27 16.88 -20.89
C HIS A 164 -15.83 16.66 -21.37
N ALA A 165 -15.66 16.07 -22.54
CA ALA A 165 -14.36 15.79 -23.13
C ALA A 165 -13.75 17.04 -23.81
N HIS A 166 -12.45 17.24 -23.64
CA HIS A 166 -11.67 18.30 -24.27
C HIS A 166 -11.05 17.82 -25.59
N GLU A 167 -11.89 17.53 -26.62
CA GLU A 167 -11.42 16.99 -27.89
C GLU A 167 -10.52 17.95 -28.68
N ALA A 168 -10.63 19.26 -28.41
CA ALA A 168 -9.86 20.29 -29.14
C ALA A 168 -8.41 20.43 -28.62
N THR A 169 -8.10 19.93 -27.43
CA THR A 169 -6.81 20.13 -26.75
C THR A 169 -6.27 18.84 -26.15
N PRO A 170 -5.90 17.83 -26.98
CA PRO A 170 -5.33 16.59 -26.50
C PRO A 170 -3.96 16.83 -25.86
N LEU A 171 -3.65 16.09 -24.78
CA LEU A 171 -2.32 16.07 -24.18
C LEU A 171 -1.44 15.04 -24.89
N ARG A 172 -0.20 15.39 -25.19
CA ARG A 172 0.79 14.51 -25.79
C ARG A 172 1.74 13.94 -24.72
N VAL A 173 1.84 12.64 -24.64
CA VAL A 173 2.79 11.97 -23.74
C VAL A 173 4.21 12.15 -24.24
N VAL A 174 5.07 12.81 -23.45
CA VAL A 174 6.49 13.03 -23.75
C VAL A 174 7.42 12.27 -22.80
N GLY A 175 6.91 11.83 -21.64
CA GLY A 175 7.67 11.07 -20.67
C GLY A 175 6.82 10.07 -19.90
N ILE A 176 7.45 8.97 -19.50
CA ILE A 176 6.87 7.93 -18.64
C ILE A 176 7.80 7.80 -17.43
N LEU A 177 7.24 8.02 -16.24
CA LEU A 177 8.00 7.85 -14.99
C LEU A 177 8.31 6.37 -14.75
N LYS A 178 9.51 6.11 -14.26
CA LYS A 178 9.86 4.80 -13.70
C LYS A 178 8.98 4.49 -12.50
N GLU A 179 8.67 3.23 -12.28
CA GLU A 179 7.83 2.79 -11.16
C GLU A 179 8.40 3.26 -9.81
N THR A 180 7.64 4.12 -9.12
CA THR A 180 8.03 4.72 -7.84
C THR A 180 7.44 3.96 -6.66
N SER A 181 6.41 3.14 -6.89
CA SER A 181 5.55 2.54 -5.87
C SER A 181 4.91 3.58 -4.94
N THR A 182 4.60 4.75 -5.47
CA THR A 182 3.89 5.86 -4.81
C THR A 182 2.71 6.30 -5.64
N SER A 183 1.91 7.23 -5.13
CA SER A 183 0.75 7.79 -5.86
C SER A 183 1.11 8.46 -7.19
N TYR A 184 2.37 8.86 -7.40
CA TYR A 184 2.86 9.37 -8.69
C TYR A 184 2.65 8.39 -9.85
N ASP A 185 2.67 7.08 -9.58
CA ASP A 185 2.49 6.06 -10.61
C ASP A 185 1.09 6.08 -11.27
N ASN A 186 0.09 6.67 -10.60
CA ASN A 186 -1.31 6.69 -11.02
C ASN A 186 -1.78 8.05 -11.57
N VAL A 187 -0.87 8.98 -11.84
CA VAL A 187 -1.18 10.38 -12.17
C VAL A 187 -0.54 10.78 -13.50
N ILE A 188 -1.17 11.74 -14.16
CA ILE A 188 -0.69 12.41 -15.37
C ILE A 188 -0.29 13.82 -14.96
N PHE A 189 0.94 14.22 -15.25
CA PHE A 189 1.49 15.54 -14.93
C PHE A 189 1.65 16.38 -16.17
N THR A 190 1.22 17.63 -16.09
CA THR A 190 1.34 18.63 -17.18
C THR A 190 1.63 20.01 -16.57
N SER A 191 1.86 21.01 -17.43
CA SER A 191 2.06 22.37 -16.94
C SER A 191 0.73 23.01 -16.45
N VAL A 192 0.83 23.95 -15.51
CA VAL A 192 -0.34 24.73 -15.04
C VAL A 192 -0.98 25.49 -16.20
N GLU A 193 -0.15 26.02 -17.10
CA GLU A 193 -0.58 26.75 -18.31
C GLU A 193 -1.40 25.85 -19.26
N THR A 194 -1.08 24.57 -19.31
CA THR A 194 -1.87 23.59 -20.09
C THR A 194 -3.27 23.46 -19.50
N VAL A 195 -3.39 23.32 -18.16
CA VAL A 195 -4.69 23.22 -17.51
C VAL A 195 -5.52 24.46 -17.74
N TRP A 196 -4.95 25.66 -17.60
CA TRP A 196 -5.66 26.91 -17.90
C TRP A 196 -6.10 27.00 -19.37
N ALA A 197 -5.23 26.63 -20.31
CA ALA A 197 -5.56 26.65 -21.73
C ALA A 197 -6.69 25.66 -22.09
N THR A 198 -6.71 24.49 -21.44
CA THR A 198 -7.78 23.49 -21.63
C THR A 198 -9.15 24.04 -21.18
N HIS A 199 -9.19 24.89 -20.16
CA HIS A 199 -10.41 25.50 -19.63
C HIS A 199 -10.76 26.87 -20.26
N GLY A 200 -10.05 27.29 -21.29
CA GLY A 200 -10.32 28.54 -21.98
C GLY A 200 -9.80 29.80 -21.27
N HIS A 201 -9.04 29.66 -20.20
CA HIS A 201 -8.42 30.77 -19.48
C HIS A 201 -7.07 31.22 -20.08
N GLY A 202 -6.69 30.72 -21.26
CA GLY A 202 -5.35 30.91 -21.83
C GLY A 202 -5.25 31.79 -23.10
N GLU A 203 -6.34 32.08 -23.81
CA GLU A 203 -6.33 32.84 -25.09
C GLU A 203 -7.51 33.80 -25.14
N GLY A 204 -7.30 35.03 -24.78
CA GLY A 204 -8.24 36.16 -24.83
C GLY A 204 -7.82 37.23 -23.83
N GLU A 205 -8.41 38.43 -23.90
CA GLU A 205 -8.21 39.54 -22.96
C GLU A 205 -8.66 39.17 -21.51
N HIS A 206 -8.21 38.02 -21.00
CA HIS A 206 -8.41 37.63 -19.60
C HIS A 206 -7.30 38.25 -18.78
N HIS A 207 -7.68 39.02 -17.80
CA HIS A 207 -6.81 39.66 -16.84
C HIS A 207 -6.00 38.57 -16.10
N GLU A 208 -4.76 38.85 -15.73
CA GLU A 208 -3.93 37.97 -14.88
C GLU A 208 -4.64 37.54 -13.59
N GLU A 209 -5.64 38.32 -13.18
CA GLU A 209 -6.54 38.09 -12.04
C GLU A 209 -7.42 36.84 -12.16
N ASP A 210 -7.61 36.26 -13.38
CA ASP A 210 -8.44 35.05 -13.58
C ASP A 210 -7.66 33.73 -13.48
N ARG A 211 -6.35 33.79 -13.20
CA ARG A 211 -5.51 32.59 -13.05
C ARG A 211 -5.64 32.00 -11.67
N GLU A 212 -6.19 30.81 -11.57
CA GLU A 212 -6.43 30.12 -10.31
C GLU A 212 -5.69 28.79 -10.24
N ILE A 213 -5.34 28.38 -9.02
CA ILE A 213 -4.71 27.10 -8.69
C ILE A 213 -5.36 26.51 -7.43
N CYS A 214 -5.23 25.19 -7.26
CA CYS A 214 -5.84 24.49 -6.13
C CYS A 214 -5.01 24.58 -4.85
N ALA A 215 -3.69 24.68 -4.98
CA ALA A 215 -2.77 24.77 -3.84
C ALA A 215 -1.39 25.29 -4.25
N ILE A 216 -0.59 25.66 -3.27
CA ILE A 216 0.82 26.03 -3.41
C ILE A 216 1.63 25.16 -2.46
N LEU A 217 2.62 24.47 -3.00
CA LEU A 217 3.56 23.65 -2.26
C LEU A 217 4.83 24.48 -2.01
N VAL A 218 5.24 24.58 -0.77
CA VAL A 218 6.33 25.47 -0.37
C VAL A 218 7.39 24.69 0.39
N LYS A 219 8.65 24.99 0.07
CA LYS A 219 9.80 24.55 0.85
C LYS A 219 10.47 25.77 1.46
N SER A 220 10.44 25.86 2.78
CA SER A 220 11.08 26.96 3.51
C SER A 220 12.60 26.76 3.62
N LYS A 221 13.35 27.83 3.83
CA LYS A 221 14.78 27.77 4.13
C LYS A 221 15.06 27.21 5.53
N SER A 222 14.10 27.34 6.45
CA SER A 222 14.20 26.84 7.81
C SER A 222 12.81 26.52 8.35
N PHE A 223 12.70 25.43 9.08
CA PHE A 223 11.45 25.02 9.74
C PHE A 223 10.86 26.12 10.66
N ASN A 224 11.70 26.97 11.23
CA ASN A 224 11.25 28.06 12.09
C ASN A 224 10.38 29.11 11.37
N HIS A 225 10.41 29.16 10.04
CA HIS A 225 9.60 30.10 9.26
C HIS A 225 8.14 29.67 9.11
N TYR A 226 7.81 28.38 9.39
CA TYR A 226 6.44 27.89 9.28
C TYR A 226 5.43 28.70 10.09
N SER A 227 5.71 28.95 11.36
CA SER A 227 4.79 29.68 12.24
C SER A 227 4.52 31.10 11.75
N SER A 228 5.55 31.81 11.27
CA SER A 228 5.40 33.17 10.76
C SER A 228 4.64 33.20 9.42
N LEU A 229 4.90 32.26 8.54
CA LEU A 229 4.15 32.13 7.27
C LEU A 229 2.70 31.74 7.51
N LYS A 230 2.44 30.85 8.47
CA LYS A 230 1.09 30.46 8.85
C LYS A 230 0.29 31.62 9.43
N GLU A 231 0.91 32.47 10.24
CA GLU A 231 0.26 33.66 10.81
C GLU A 231 -0.04 34.70 9.72
N GLU A 232 0.91 34.94 8.82
CA GLU A 232 0.81 35.97 7.77
C GLU A 232 -0.22 35.57 6.68
N TYR A 233 -0.15 34.37 6.16
CA TYR A 233 -1.03 33.92 5.07
C TYR A 233 -2.32 33.26 5.57
N GLY A 234 -2.39 32.81 6.81
CA GLY A 234 -3.57 32.16 7.38
C GLY A 234 -4.55 33.07 8.08
N ALA A 235 -4.07 34.18 8.69
CA ALA A 235 -4.91 35.02 9.53
C ALA A 235 -5.75 36.02 8.74
N ASP A 236 -5.18 36.67 7.73
CA ASP A 236 -5.82 37.79 7.01
C ASP A 236 -6.36 37.46 5.64
N SER A 237 -5.85 36.39 4.99
CA SER A 237 -6.21 36.06 3.61
C SER A 237 -7.32 35.02 3.46
N GLY A 238 -7.74 34.40 4.56
CA GLY A 238 -8.69 33.28 4.52
C GLY A 238 -8.13 32.00 3.89
N LEU A 239 -6.79 31.93 3.75
CA LEU A 239 -6.09 30.76 3.24
C LEU A 239 -5.84 29.74 4.36
N LEU A 240 -5.83 28.47 3.99
CA LEU A 240 -5.42 27.37 4.86
C LEU A 240 -3.94 27.10 4.66
N VAL A 241 -3.14 27.26 5.72
CA VAL A 241 -1.70 26.96 5.74
C VAL A 241 -1.45 25.76 6.63
N ILE A 242 -0.94 24.69 6.08
CA ILE A 242 -0.69 23.44 6.80
C ILE A 242 0.77 23.01 6.71
N ASN A 243 1.22 22.28 7.74
CA ASN A 243 2.43 21.47 7.68
C ASN A 243 2.03 20.04 7.29
N PRO A 244 2.45 19.55 6.12
CA PRO A 244 2.08 18.20 5.66
C PRO A 244 2.48 17.10 6.65
N SER A 245 3.65 17.25 7.29
CA SER A 245 4.15 16.25 8.24
C SER A 245 3.31 16.18 9.53
N GLU A 246 2.75 17.32 9.99
CA GLU A 246 1.85 17.33 11.15
C GLU A 246 0.52 16.67 10.82
N VAL A 247 -0.07 17.00 9.66
CA VAL A 247 -1.33 16.41 9.20
C VAL A 247 -1.18 14.92 8.96
N LEU A 248 -0.08 14.49 8.33
CA LEU A 248 0.20 13.08 8.12
C LEU A 248 0.42 12.33 9.43
N ARG A 249 1.08 12.94 10.41
CA ARG A 249 1.22 12.32 11.72
C ARG A 249 -0.15 12.09 12.38
N GLU A 250 -1.06 13.05 12.30
CA GLU A 250 -2.42 12.90 12.83
C GLU A 250 -3.19 11.77 12.11
N ILE A 251 -3.08 11.69 10.79
CA ILE A 251 -3.65 10.60 9.99
C ILE A 251 -3.03 9.26 10.41
N LEU A 252 -1.69 9.18 10.51
CA LEU A 252 -0.97 7.97 10.88
C LEU A 252 -1.28 7.51 12.31
N GLU A 253 -1.46 8.43 13.28
CA GLU A 253 -1.88 8.08 14.62
C GLU A 253 -3.24 7.37 14.62
N ASN A 254 -4.19 7.82 13.80
CA ASN A 254 -5.48 7.16 13.62
C ASN A 254 -5.35 5.80 12.91
N VAL A 255 -4.49 5.71 11.89
CA VAL A 255 -4.16 4.45 11.19
C VAL A 255 -3.45 3.48 12.12
N ASP A 256 -2.51 3.96 12.96
CA ASP A 256 -1.77 3.14 13.93
C ASP A 256 -2.71 2.50 14.98
N VAL A 257 -3.70 3.24 15.47
CA VAL A 257 -4.74 2.68 16.35
C VAL A 257 -5.52 1.56 15.64
N SER A 258 -5.91 1.79 14.38
CA SER A 258 -6.61 0.78 13.58
C SER A 258 -5.72 -0.44 13.32
N SER A 259 -4.46 -0.24 12.99
CA SER A 259 -3.47 -1.31 12.79
C SER A 259 -3.25 -2.14 14.06
N LYS A 260 -3.19 -1.52 15.23
CA LYS A 260 -3.10 -2.23 16.53
C LYS A 260 -4.30 -3.14 16.77
N ILE A 261 -5.51 -2.69 16.41
CA ILE A 261 -6.73 -3.52 16.51
C ILE A 261 -6.62 -4.71 15.55
N VAL A 262 -6.18 -4.49 14.30
CA VAL A 262 -5.99 -5.57 13.32
C VAL A 262 -4.93 -6.56 13.80
N TYR A 263 -3.79 -6.09 14.33
CA TYR A 263 -2.77 -6.98 14.91
C TYR A 263 -3.28 -7.76 16.10
N ALA A 264 -4.07 -7.15 16.98
CA ALA A 264 -4.69 -7.87 18.10
C ALA A 264 -5.63 -8.97 17.58
N LEU A 265 -6.43 -8.72 16.58
CA LEU A 265 -7.28 -9.72 15.92
C LEU A 265 -6.44 -10.83 15.27
N CYS A 266 -5.34 -10.50 14.59
CA CYS A 266 -4.41 -11.50 14.03
C CYS A 266 -3.82 -12.40 15.13
N VAL A 267 -3.42 -11.84 16.27
CA VAL A 267 -2.92 -12.63 17.42
C VAL A 267 -4.02 -13.56 17.94
N ILE A 268 -5.26 -13.11 18.09
CA ILE A 268 -6.38 -13.95 18.50
C ILE A 268 -6.59 -15.10 17.51
N ILE A 269 -6.58 -14.81 16.21
CA ILE A 269 -6.71 -15.82 15.14
C ILE A 269 -5.57 -16.85 15.23
N LEU A 270 -4.32 -16.42 15.47
CA LEU A 270 -3.18 -17.31 15.64
C LEU A 270 -3.33 -18.20 16.88
N ILE A 271 -3.80 -17.66 18.00
CA ILE A 271 -4.07 -18.44 19.23
C ILE A 271 -5.16 -19.49 18.97
N MET A 272 -6.24 -19.10 18.29
CA MET A 272 -7.29 -20.04 17.89
C MET A 272 -6.76 -21.16 17.00
N ASN A 273 -5.82 -20.86 16.09
CA ASN A 273 -5.16 -21.89 15.27
C ASN A 273 -4.32 -22.88 16.10
N VAL A 274 -3.53 -22.37 17.06
CA VAL A 274 -2.81 -23.26 17.99
C VAL A 274 -3.76 -24.23 18.67
N PHE A 275 -4.90 -23.73 19.13
CA PHE A 275 -5.93 -24.56 19.78
C PHE A 275 -6.51 -25.60 18.81
N ILE A 276 -6.92 -25.20 17.61
CA ILE A 276 -7.48 -26.08 16.58
C ILE A 276 -6.46 -27.17 16.20
N ILE A 277 -5.22 -26.80 15.93
CA ILE A 277 -4.15 -27.75 15.57
C ILE A 277 -3.92 -28.73 16.73
N SER A 278 -3.90 -28.25 17.98
CA SER A 278 -3.72 -29.09 19.15
C SER A 278 -4.84 -30.11 19.30
N VAL A 279 -6.11 -29.69 19.16
CA VAL A 279 -7.28 -30.57 19.26
C VAL A 279 -7.25 -31.63 18.13
N ILE A 280 -6.99 -31.22 16.88
CA ILE A 280 -6.93 -32.14 15.74
C ILE A 280 -5.77 -33.12 15.91
N THR A 281 -4.61 -32.67 16.40
CA THR A 281 -3.46 -33.54 16.67
C THR A 281 -3.80 -34.58 17.74
N LEU A 282 -4.43 -34.18 18.84
CA LEU A 282 -4.89 -35.09 19.87
C LEU A 282 -5.88 -36.12 19.33
N LEU A 283 -6.89 -35.71 18.56
CA LEU A 283 -7.86 -36.60 17.94
C LEU A 283 -7.19 -37.58 16.96
N ASN A 284 -6.24 -37.10 16.14
CA ASN A 284 -5.50 -37.96 15.23
C ASN A 284 -4.67 -39.01 15.97
N MET A 285 -4.05 -38.64 17.07
CA MET A 285 -3.30 -39.60 17.90
C MET A 285 -4.23 -40.62 18.58
N TYR A 286 -5.41 -40.14 19.03
CA TYR A 286 -6.41 -41.04 19.61
C TYR A 286 -6.93 -42.07 18.61
N ASP A 287 -7.30 -41.61 17.39
CA ASP A 287 -7.74 -42.47 16.30
C ASP A 287 -6.65 -43.46 15.81
N SER A 288 -5.38 -43.05 15.94
CA SER A 288 -4.23 -43.85 15.50
C SER A 288 -3.72 -44.83 16.54
N LYS A 289 -4.35 -44.97 17.74
CA LYS A 289 -3.90 -45.87 18.81
C LYS A 289 -3.72 -47.30 18.30
N LYS A 290 -4.65 -47.85 17.48
CA LYS A 290 -4.54 -49.16 16.91
C LYS A 290 -3.37 -49.29 15.93
N GLU A 291 -3.11 -48.29 15.11
CA GLU A 291 -1.97 -48.24 14.21
C GLU A 291 -0.65 -48.18 14.96
N ILE A 292 -0.59 -47.38 16.04
CA ILE A 292 0.57 -47.30 16.93
C ILE A 292 0.85 -48.62 17.61
N ALA A 293 -0.18 -49.28 18.14
CA ALA A 293 -0.03 -50.59 18.77
C ALA A 293 0.48 -51.66 17.77
N LEU A 294 -0.04 -51.67 16.53
CA LEU A 294 0.46 -52.54 15.47
C LEU A 294 1.92 -52.27 15.09
N MET A 295 2.32 -50.98 15.01
CA MET A 295 3.71 -50.58 14.76
C MET A 295 4.64 -51.04 15.90
N ARG A 296 4.19 -50.99 17.16
CA ARG A 296 4.94 -51.50 18.33
C ARG A 296 5.08 -53.01 18.28
N LEU A 297 4.02 -53.76 17.92
CA LEU A 297 4.09 -55.21 17.79
C LEU A 297 5.09 -55.68 16.71
N ILE A 298 5.31 -54.85 15.66
CA ILE A 298 6.32 -55.14 14.63
C ILE A 298 7.73 -54.67 15.08
N GLY A 299 7.89 -54.16 16.30
CA GLY A 299 9.18 -53.74 16.88
C GLY A 299 9.62 -52.29 16.58
N ILE A 300 8.71 -51.43 16.12
CA ILE A 300 9.00 -50.02 15.88
C ILE A 300 8.96 -49.28 17.23
N GLY A 301 10.11 -48.76 17.69
CA GLY A 301 10.19 -48.01 18.93
C GLY A 301 9.43 -46.67 18.88
N MET A 302 8.91 -46.23 20.06
CA MET A 302 8.12 -44.99 20.20
C MET A 302 8.82 -43.74 19.65
N GLY A 303 10.15 -43.62 19.80
CA GLY A 303 10.89 -42.48 19.22
C GLY A 303 10.73 -42.37 17.69
N LYS A 304 10.69 -43.49 16.99
CA LYS A 304 10.47 -43.51 15.53
C LYS A 304 9.03 -43.15 15.16
N ILE A 305 8.06 -43.56 15.99
CA ILE A 305 6.64 -43.25 15.83
C ILE A 305 6.41 -41.74 16.05
N ASN A 306 6.98 -41.20 17.15
CA ASN A 306 6.92 -39.77 17.43
C ASN A 306 7.52 -38.92 16.28
N LEU A 307 8.70 -39.31 15.80
CA LEU A 307 9.36 -38.66 14.68
C LEU A 307 8.48 -38.67 13.42
N LEU A 308 7.73 -39.76 13.18
CA LEU A 308 6.80 -39.85 12.05
C LEU A 308 5.71 -38.77 12.12
N TYR A 309 5.05 -38.61 13.28
CA TYR A 309 4.00 -37.61 13.46
C TYR A 309 4.53 -36.17 13.41
N VAL A 310 5.69 -35.92 14.00
CA VAL A 310 6.36 -34.61 13.94
C VAL A 310 6.72 -34.29 12.49
N LEU A 311 7.25 -35.23 11.72
CA LEU A 311 7.58 -35.05 10.30
C LEU A 311 6.33 -34.76 9.46
N GLN A 312 5.21 -35.46 9.70
CA GLN A 312 3.96 -35.18 9.01
C GLN A 312 3.47 -33.75 9.25
N ASN A 313 3.43 -33.29 10.50
CA ASN A 313 3.00 -31.94 10.82
C ASN A 313 4.01 -30.88 10.38
N ALA A 314 5.31 -31.15 10.36
CA ALA A 314 6.30 -30.28 9.75
C ALA A 314 6.08 -30.08 8.24
N ILE A 315 5.75 -31.17 7.52
CA ILE A 315 5.41 -31.07 6.09
C ILE A 315 4.13 -30.25 5.89
N ILE A 316 3.09 -30.51 6.67
CA ILE A 316 1.83 -29.76 6.63
C ILE A 316 2.08 -28.28 6.92
N GLY A 317 2.81 -27.99 8.00
CA GLY A 317 3.16 -26.61 8.38
C GLY A 317 3.94 -25.89 7.30
N LEU A 318 4.95 -26.51 6.71
CA LEU A 318 5.76 -25.92 5.64
C LEU A 318 4.93 -25.63 4.40
N VAL A 319 4.15 -26.62 3.95
CA VAL A 319 3.28 -26.45 2.76
C VAL A 319 2.24 -25.36 3.01
N SER A 320 1.61 -25.35 4.20
CA SER A 320 0.61 -24.33 4.55
C SER A 320 1.20 -22.93 4.61
N THR A 321 2.40 -22.76 5.16
CA THR A 321 3.07 -21.45 5.25
C THR A 321 3.44 -20.93 3.87
N LEU A 322 3.98 -21.79 2.99
CA LEU A 322 4.31 -21.40 1.61
C LEU A 322 3.06 -21.05 0.80
N LEU A 323 1.98 -21.84 0.95
CA LEU A 323 0.70 -21.54 0.30
C LEU A 323 0.10 -20.23 0.83
N ALA A 324 0.15 -20.00 2.14
CA ALA A 324 -0.33 -18.76 2.74
C ALA A 324 0.42 -17.54 2.19
N PHE A 325 1.74 -17.64 2.07
CA PHE A 325 2.56 -16.61 1.45
C PHE A 325 2.15 -16.36 -0.01
N ALA A 326 2.00 -17.40 -0.83
CA ALA A 326 1.58 -17.26 -2.22
C ALA A 326 0.18 -16.66 -2.35
N VAL A 327 -0.77 -17.08 -1.51
CA VAL A 327 -2.14 -16.54 -1.49
C VAL A 327 -2.14 -15.09 -1.03
N SER A 328 -1.33 -14.71 -0.03
CA SER A 328 -1.23 -13.30 0.41
C SER A 328 -0.70 -12.40 -0.71
N ARG A 329 0.30 -12.85 -1.48
CA ARG A 329 0.79 -12.11 -2.66
C ARG A 329 -0.26 -11.97 -3.75
N LEU A 330 -1.00 -13.03 -4.01
CA LEU A 330 -2.12 -12.98 -4.97
C LEU A 330 -3.20 -11.99 -4.51
N CYS A 331 -3.55 -11.98 -3.23
CA CYS A 331 -4.50 -11.02 -2.68
C CYS A 331 -4.01 -9.57 -2.82
N LEU A 332 -2.72 -9.28 -2.57
CA LEU A 332 -2.14 -7.95 -2.79
C LEU A 332 -2.27 -7.51 -4.25
N ILE A 333 -2.01 -8.41 -5.21
CA ILE A 333 -2.17 -8.12 -6.64
C ILE A 333 -3.64 -7.79 -6.97
N LEU A 334 -4.58 -8.58 -6.46
CA LEU A 334 -6.02 -8.37 -6.70
C LEU A 334 -6.56 -7.09 -6.06
N MET A 335 -6.01 -6.69 -4.91
CA MET A 335 -6.41 -5.47 -4.19
C MET A 335 -5.71 -4.21 -4.72
N ARG A 336 -4.68 -4.34 -5.54
CA ARG A 336 -3.83 -3.24 -6.00
C ARG A 336 -4.64 -2.10 -6.61
N GLU A 337 -5.54 -2.37 -7.53
CA GLU A 337 -6.34 -1.34 -8.21
C GLU A 337 -7.32 -0.63 -7.25
N TYR A 338 -7.96 -1.39 -6.37
CA TYR A 338 -8.87 -0.83 -5.38
C TYR A 338 -8.15 0.10 -4.39
N VAL A 339 -6.99 -0.32 -3.88
CA VAL A 339 -6.22 0.47 -2.92
C VAL A 339 -5.51 1.65 -3.62
N ALA A 340 -5.13 1.51 -4.88
CA ALA A 340 -4.56 2.60 -5.68
C ALA A 340 -5.54 3.76 -5.87
N SER A 341 -6.85 3.49 -5.94
CA SER A 341 -7.88 4.55 -5.99
C SER A 341 -7.93 5.39 -4.70
N MET A 342 -7.38 4.88 -3.59
CA MET A 342 -7.21 5.59 -2.31
C MET A 342 -5.86 6.30 -2.18
N GLY A 343 -5.05 6.34 -3.26
CA GLY A 343 -3.74 7.00 -3.27
C GLY A 343 -2.59 6.18 -2.71
N ILE A 344 -2.81 4.88 -2.42
CA ILE A 344 -1.80 3.99 -1.85
C ILE A 344 -1.44 2.94 -2.90
N VAL A 345 -0.15 2.78 -3.19
CA VAL A 345 0.32 1.77 -4.15
C VAL A 345 0.82 0.54 -3.42
N LEU A 346 0.15 -0.59 -3.64
CA LEU A 346 0.56 -1.88 -3.10
C LEU A 346 1.49 -2.61 -4.07
N SER A 347 2.65 -3.05 -3.59
CA SER A 347 3.59 -3.90 -4.30
C SER A 347 3.59 -5.31 -3.73
N ALA A 348 3.33 -6.31 -4.59
CA ALA A 348 3.44 -7.72 -4.21
C ALA A 348 4.90 -8.23 -4.19
N GLU A 349 5.83 -7.45 -4.73
CA GLU A 349 7.25 -7.83 -4.85
C GLU A 349 8.08 -7.44 -3.61
N ARG A 350 7.63 -6.44 -2.85
CA ARG A 350 8.33 -6.01 -1.63
C ARG A 350 8.27 -7.08 -0.55
N LEU A 351 9.44 -7.39 0.00
CA LEU A 351 9.62 -8.33 1.11
C LEU A 351 10.13 -7.58 2.34
N TYR A 352 9.38 -7.68 3.42
CA TYR A 352 9.78 -7.10 4.70
C TYR A 352 10.45 -8.15 5.58
N PRO A 353 11.52 -7.79 6.33
CA PRO A 353 12.24 -8.76 7.17
C PRO A 353 11.35 -9.46 8.22
N LEU A 354 10.40 -8.73 8.81
CA LEU A 354 9.49 -9.29 9.81
C LEU A 354 8.51 -10.30 9.22
N GLU A 355 8.23 -10.22 7.92
CA GLU A 355 7.38 -11.19 7.21
C GLU A 355 7.95 -12.61 7.29
N LEU A 356 9.27 -12.74 7.12
CA LEU A 356 9.96 -14.04 7.29
C LEU A 356 9.87 -14.54 8.72
N ALA A 357 9.94 -13.64 9.71
CA ALA A 357 9.76 -14.00 11.11
C ALA A 357 8.34 -14.48 11.40
N ILE A 358 7.32 -13.84 10.84
CA ILE A 358 5.92 -14.27 10.92
C ILE A 358 5.75 -15.65 10.29
N MET A 359 6.32 -15.90 9.12
CA MET A 359 6.28 -17.20 8.46
C MET A 359 6.94 -18.29 9.33
N ALA A 360 8.11 -18.00 9.91
CA ALA A 360 8.79 -18.92 10.82
C ALA A 360 7.95 -19.20 12.07
N LEU A 361 7.31 -18.17 12.64
CA LEU A 361 6.43 -18.32 13.80
C LEU A 361 5.22 -19.22 13.46
N ILE A 362 4.56 -19.03 12.33
CA ILE A 362 3.42 -19.84 11.88
C ILE A 362 3.85 -21.30 11.70
N PHE A 363 5.02 -21.54 11.10
CA PHE A 363 5.58 -22.87 10.98
C PHE A 363 5.82 -23.51 12.34
N LEU A 364 6.43 -22.81 13.29
CA LEU A 364 6.65 -23.30 14.66
C LEU A 364 5.33 -23.62 15.38
N ILE A 365 4.33 -22.74 15.27
CA ILE A 365 2.98 -22.95 15.81
C ILE A 365 2.35 -24.23 15.28
N SER A 366 2.59 -24.61 14.02
CA SER A 366 2.05 -25.83 13.43
C SER A 366 2.72 -27.10 13.96
N VAL A 367 3.98 -27.03 14.38
CA VAL A 367 4.79 -28.19 14.78
C VAL A 367 4.79 -28.41 16.31
N ILE A 368 4.90 -27.35 17.11
CA ILE A 368 5.07 -27.40 18.56
C ILE A 368 3.97 -28.23 19.27
N PRO A 369 2.67 -28.08 18.98
CA PRO A 369 1.63 -28.87 19.63
C PRO A 369 1.82 -30.38 19.44
N THR A 370 2.26 -30.78 18.25
CA THR A 370 2.55 -32.18 17.96
C THR A 370 3.71 -32.72 18.76
N VAL A 371 4.77 -31.94 18.88
CA VAL A 371 5.95 -32.31 19.70
C VAL A 371 5.53 -32.51 21.16
N ILE A 372 4.76 -31.60 21.72
CA ILE A 372 4.26 -31.66 23.09
C ILE A 372 3.38 -32.90 23.30
N CYS A 373 2.44 -33.13 22.39
CA CYS A 373 1.53 -34.30 22.46
C CYS A 373 2.28 -35.61 22.37
N THR A 374 3.25 -35.74 21.47
CA THR A 374 4.04 -36.97 21.29
C THR A 374 4.96 -37.26 22.49
N LEU A 375 5.57 -36.22 23.06
CA LEU A 375 6.38 -36.36 24.29
C LEU A 375 5.56 -36.81 25.50
N ASN A 376 4.36 -36.27 25.66
CA ASN A 376 3.46 -36.65 26.75
C ASN A 376 2.97 -38.11 26.62
N MET A 377 2.76 -38.61 25.41
CA MET A 377 2.45 -40.03 25.20
C MET A 377 3.63 -40.94 25.55
N SER A 378 4.83 -40.58 25.13
CA SER A 378 6.05 -41.35 25.44
C SER A 378 6.31 -41.47 26.94
N ARG A 379 5.98 -40.40 27.71
CA ARG A 379 6.12 -40.42 29.18
C ARG A 379 5.11 -41.34 29.87
N LYS A 380 3.86 -41.38 29.37
CA LYS A 380 2.81 -42.22 29.97
C LYS A 380 3.06 -43.73 29.73
N ASP A 381 3.60 -44.07 28.57
CA ASP A 381 3.94 -45.46 28.25
C ASP A 381 5.20 -45.97 28.97
N GLY A 382 6.14 -45.05 29.40
CA GLY A 382 7.30 -45.40 30.19
C GLY A 382 7.03 -45.54 31.71
N ILE A 383 5.82 -45.21 32.19
CA ILE A 383 5.39 -45.38 33.58
C ILE A 383 4.56 -46.70 33.76
N SER A 384 4.19 -47.34 32.65
CA SER A 384 3.41 -48.57 32.62
C SER A 384 4.25 -49.84 32.36
N GLU A 385 5.58 -49.72 32.32
CA GLU A 385 6.57 -50.80 32.42
C GLU A 385 7.20 -50.75 33.82
#